data_b37f6b0fdad478d39c866f50cbcd5e11
#
_entry.id   b37f6b0fdad478d39c866f50cbcd5e11
#
_cell.length_a   1.000
_cell.length_b   1.000
_cell.length_c   1.000
_cell.angle_alpha   90.00
_cell.angle_beta   90.00
_cell.angle_gamma   90.00
#
_symmetry.space_group_name_H-M   'P 1'
#
loop_
_entity.id
_entity.type
_entity.pdbx_description
1 polymer ?
#
loop_
_entity_poly.entity_id
_entity_poly.type
_entity_poly.pdbx_seq_one_letter_code
_entity_poly.pdbx_strand_id
1 'polypeptide(L)'
;IEVEMSINGDAKKARCLRRHGRLWTASEFKKYLDEITAEVVLDPEIAPDVDLGLQLPHEGGLVRQDIQQYAHALMLRRMVSASDCRFYFVQDGDAGLSKAFLAAFPPEVQAGRVDVATVGFDKYEINDVREALWAKGRRDLRNDLGLTAHQLHCLPEKVFNEEIDREIVKRLMSHRMGTPFIWPYHSKSEPFRVIDLKTDRLELSPERCARLMRLATLRSVDSYFHKIRSNV
;
A
#
# COMPACT_ATOMS: atom_id res chain seq x y z
N ILE A 1 -22.85 12.51 2.88
CA ILE A 1 -21.59 12.90 3.57
C ILE A 1 -20.50 12.66 2.55
N GLU A 2 -19.92 13.76 2.07
CA GLU A 2 -18.76 13.68 1.20
C GLU A 2 -17.58 13.13 2.00
N VAL A 3 -16.95 12.10 1.49
CA VAL A 3 -15.69 11.62 2.07
C VAL A 3 -14.61 12.52 1.49
N GLU A 4 -14.16 13.48 2.27
CA GLU A 4 -12.96 14.22 1.95
C GLU A 4 -11.78 13.25 1.95
N MET A 5 -11.19 13.03 0.80
CA MET A 5 -9.95 12.29 0.70
C MET A 5 -8.81 13.11 1.28
N SER A 6 -8.19 12.63 2.34
CA SER A 6 -7.01 13.28 2.88
C SER A 6 -5.84 13.17 1.91
N ILE A 7 -5.22 14.29 1.64
CA ILE A 7 -3.93 14.34 0.97
C ILE A 7 -2.89 13.52 1.75
N ASN A 8 -3.05 13.39 3.06
CA ASN A 8 -2.09 12.75 3.96
C ASN A 8 -2.39 11.28 4.32
N GLY A 9 -3.37 10.62 3.67
CA GLY A 9 -3.63 9.18 3.90
C GLY A 9 -4.00 8.84 5.35
N ASP A 10 -4.72 9.71 6.03
CA ASP A 10 -5.09 9.55 7.43
C ASP A 10 -5.99 8.32 7.63
N ALA A 11 -5.64 7.46 8.60
CA ALA A 11 -6.43 6.28 8.96
C ALA A 11 -7.88 6.63 9.36
N LYS A 12 -8.11 7.83 9.91
CA LYS A 12 -9.44 8.33 10.23
C LYS A 12 -10.30 8.52 8.98
N LYS A 13 -9.70 8.93 7.86
CA LYS A 13 -10.40 9.12 6.60
C LYS A 13 -10.62 7.82 5.84
N ALA A 14 -9.70 6.86 5.94
CA ALA A 14 -9.95 5.51 5.47
C ALA A 14 -11.15 4.87 6.17
N ARG A 15 -11.32 5.13 7.48
CA ARG A 15 -12.48 4.74 8.25
C ARG A 15 -13.77 5.39 7.77
N CYS A 16 -13.75 6.70 7.50
CA CYS A 16 -14.88 7.41 6.91
C CYS A 16 -15.21 6.84 5.53
N LEU A 17 -14.20 6.53 4.71
CA LEU A 17 -14.37 5.92 3.41
C LEU A 17 -15.08 4.56 3.49
N ARG A 18 -14.67 3.71 4.44
CA ARG A 18 -15.29 2.40 4.67
C ARG A 18 -16.76 2.50 5.08
N ARG A 19 -17.12 3.49 5.90
CA ARG A 19 -18.49 3.67 6.40
C ARG A 19 -19.41 4.44 5.48
N HIS A 20 -18.90 5.48 4.84
CA HIS A 20 -19.69 6.51 4.14
C HIS A 20 -19.21 6.81 2.73
N GLY A 21 -18.16 6.14 2.27
CA GLY A 21 -17.57 6.41 0.96
C GLY A 21 -18.55 6.15 -0.19
N ARG A 22 -18.44 6.97 -1.21
CA ARG A 22 -19.14 6.79 -2.47
C ARG A 22 -18.14 6.72 -3.62
N LEU A 23 -18.56 6.09 -4.69
CA LEU A 23 -17.79 6.13 -5.93
C LEU A 23 -17.87 7.53 -6.54
N TRP A 24 -16.74 8.10 -6.86
CA TRP A 24 -16.63 9.32 -7.61
C TRP A 24 -16.64 9.03 -9.12
N THR A 25 -17.28 9.89 -9.88
CA THR A 25 -17.11 9.90 -11.33
C THR A 25 -15.74 10.49 -11.69
N ALA A 26 -15.25 10.21 -12.88
CA ALA A 26 -13.99 10.78 -13.35
C ALA A 26 -14.00 12.32 -13.35
N SER A 27 -15.16 12.92 -13.67
CA SER A 27 -15.34 14.38 -13.67
C SER A 27 -15.33 14.97 -12.25
N GLU A 28 -15.96 14.32 -11.28
CA GLU A 28 -15.92 14.74 -9.87
C GLU A 28 -14.50 14.66 -9.31
N PHE A 29 -13.79 13.56 -9.61
CA PHE A 29 -12.40 13.41 -9.18
C PHE A 29 -11.48 14.46 -9.81
N LYS A 30 -11.66 14.75 -11.10
CA LYS A 30 -10.92 15.83 -11.77
C LYS A 30 -11.18 17.17 -11.12
N LYS A 31 -12.45 17.52 -10.89
CA LYS A 31 -12.83 18.79 -10.25
C LYS A 31 -12.17 18.94 -8.88
N TYR A 32 -12.20 17.91 -8.06
CA TYR A 32 -11.55 17.88 -6.76
C TYR A 32 -10.03 18.14 -6.85
N LEU A 33 -9.36 17.51 -7.83
CA LEU A 33 -7.94 17.72 -8.05
C LEU A 33 -7.63 19.14 -8.53
N ASP A 34 -8.46 19.70 -9.38
CA ASP A 34 -8.30 21.06 -9.88
C ASP A 34 -8.49 22.09 -8.75
N GLU A 35 -9.43 21.85 -7.83
CA GLU A 35 -9.64 22.68 -6.63
C GLU A 35 -8.40 22.65 -5.70
N ILE A 36 -7.89 21.47 -5.36
CA ILE A 36 -6.68 21.34 -4.53
C ILE A 36 -5.47 22.01 -5.20
N THR A 37 -5.31 21.81 -6.50
CA THR A 37 -4.21 22.42 -7.24
C THR A 37 -4.29 23.94 -7.23
N ALA A 38 -5.48 24.50 -7.34
CA ALA A 38 -5.69 25.94 -7.26
C ALA A 38 -5.33 26.49 -5.87
N GLU A 39 -5.69 25.78 -4.80
CA GLU A 39 -5.32 26.16 -3.43
C GLU A 39 -3.80 26.16 -3.23
N VAL A 40 -3.10 25.14 -3.72
CA VAL A 40 -1.64 25.04 -3.62
C VAL A 40 -0.92 26.13 -4.40
N VAL A 41 -1.44 26.48 -5.57
CA VAL A 41 -0.84 27.55 -6.41
C VAL A 41 -1.02 28.95 -5.79
N LEU A 42 -2.05 29.14 -4.95
CA LEU A 42 -2.34 30.40 -4.27
C LEU A 42 -1.49 30.59 -2.98
N ASP A 43 -0.83 29.56 -2.50
CA ASP A 43 0.05 29.67 -1.33
C ASP A 43 1.52 29.79 -1.77
N PRO A 44 2.11 31.01 -1.72
CA PRO A 44 3.48 31.26 -2.17
C PRO A 44 4.56 30.57 -1.30
N GLU A 45 4.23 30.10 -0.10
CA GLU A 45 5.16 29.36 0.75
C GLU A 45 5.28 27.88 0.34
N ILE A 46 4.26 27.35 -0.30
CA ILE A 46 4.22 25.94 -0.77
C ILE A 46 4.65 25.84 -2.25
N ALA A 47 4.58 26.95 -2.98
CA ALA A 47 4.80 27.02 -4.42
C ALA A 47 6.22 26.69 -4.94
N PRO A 48 7.34 26.87 -4.20
CA PRO A 48 8.65 26.68 -4.79
C PRO A 48 9.02 25.22 -5.08
N ASP A 49 8.40 24.24 -4.41
CA ASP A 49 8.76 22.82 -4.55
C ASP A 49 7.70 21.97 -5.27
N VAL A 50 6.59 22.55 -5.65
CA VAL A 50 5.60 21.87 -6.48
C VAL A 50 6.07 21.97 -7.92
N ASP A 51 6.71 20.91 -8.41
CA ASP A 51 6.92 20.71 -9.84
C ASP A 51 5.55 20.81 -10.53
N LEU A 52 5.29 22.00 -11.08
CA LEU A 52 4.09 22.32 -11.83
C LEU A 52 4.06 21.57 -13.18
N GLY A 53 4.49 20.32 -13.23
CA GLY A 53 4.21 19.34 -14.28
C GLY A 53 2.70 19.21 -14.56
N LEU A 54 1.93 20.10 -13.95
CA LEU A 54 0.51 20.39 -14.17
C LEU A 54 0.27 21.25 -15.41
N GLN A 55 1.29 21.88 -15.97
CA GLN A 55 1.15 22.55 -17.25
C GLN A 55 1.05 21.49 -18.34
N LEU A 56 -0.16 21.24 -18.79
CA LEU A 56 -0.37 20.48 -20.01
C LEU A 56 0.43 21.14 -21.13
N PRO A 57 1.25 20.41 -21.88
CA PRO A 57 1.93 20.99 -23.04
C PRO A 57 0.88 21.53 -24.00
N HIS A 58 1.20 22.63 -24.65
CA HIS A 58 0.31 23.30 -25.61
C HIS A 58 -0.10 22.40 -26.78
N GLU A 59 0.67 21.38 -27.06
CA GLU A 59 0.43 20.40 -28.14
C GLU A 59 0.71 18.98 -27.63
N GLY A 60 -0.25 18.10 -27.83
CA GLY A 60 -0.18 16.69 -27.42
C GLY A 60 -0.73 16.46 -26.00
N GLY A 61 -1.74 15.63 -25.90
CA GLY A 61 -2.40 15.36 -24.64
C GLY A 61 -1.55 14.49 -23.71
N LEU A 62 -0.74 15.08 -22.85
CA LEU A 62 -0.30 14.38 -21.66
C LEU A 62 -1.51 14.22 -20.74
N VAL A 63 -1.95 12.99 -20.58
CA VAL A 63 -2.95 12.68 -19.54
C VAL A 63 -2.26 12.85 -18.20
N ARG A 64 -2.84 13.64 -17.32
CA ARG A 64 -2.35 13.77 -15.94
C ARG A 64 -2.22 12.39 -15.31
N GLN A 65 -1.12 12.12 -14.67
CA GLN A 65 -0.81 10.83 -14.08
C GLN A 65 -1.87 10.39 -13.06
N ASP A 66 -2.36 11.31 -12.24
CA ASP A 66 -3.41 11.06 -11.24
C ASP A 66 -4.74 10.63 -11.87
N ILE A 67 -5.15 11.29 -12.96
CA ILE A 67 -6.35 10.92 -13.74
C ILE A 67 -6.16 9.54 -14.37
N GLN A 68 -4.98 9.26 -14.91
CA GLN A 68 -4.66 7.97 -15.49
C GLN A 68 -4.70 6.86 -14.43
N GLN A 69 -4.13 7.09 -13.25
CA GLN A 69 -4.16 6.16 -12.13
C GLN A 69 -5.60 5.87 -11.69
N TYR A 70 -6.44 6.92 -11.62
CA TYR A 70 -7.84 6.76 -11.27
C TYR A 70 -8.62 5.99 -12.34
N ALA A 71 -8.40 6.27 -13.62
CA ALA A 71 -9.02 5.53 -14.72
C ALA A 71 -8.64 4.04 -14.69
N HIS A 72 -7.37 3.71 -14.40
CA HIS A 72 -6.93 2.33 -14.21
C HIS A 72 -7.62 1.67 -13.01
N ALA A 73 -7.73 2.38 -11.89
CA ALA A 73 -8.43 1.87 -10.71
C ALA A 73 -9.92 1.58 -11.01
N LEU A 74 -10.59 2.45 -11.76
CA LEU A 74 -11.97 2.22 -12.21
C LEU A 74 -12.10 1.02 -13.15
N MET A 75 -11.11 0.80 -14.01
CA MET A 75 -11.07 -0.36 -14.90
C MET A 75 -10.94 -1.67 -14.10
N LEU A 76 -10.01 -1.69 -13.13
CA LEU A 76 -9.85 -2.82 -12.22
C LEU A 76 -11.11 -3.06 -11.38
N ARG A 77 -11.80 -1.99 -10.96
CA ARG A 77 -13.04 -2.09 -10.21
C ARG A 77 -14.11 -2.89 -10.94
N ARG A 78 -14.23 -2.76 -12.26
CA ARG A 78 -15.18 -3.57 -13.05
C ARG A 78 -14.92 -5.07 -12.91
N MET A 79 -13.64 -5.46 -12.87
CA MET A 79 -13.25 -6.87 -12.66
C MET A 79 -13.54 -7.33 -11.24
N VAL A 80 -13.22 -6.49 -10.25
CA VAL A 80 -13.45 -6.78 -8.83
C VAL A 80 -14.94 -6.88 -8.50
N SER A 81 -15.75 -5.97 -9.05
CA SER A 81 -17.20 -5.95 -8.81
C SER A 81 -17.92 -7.14 -9.42
N ALA A 82 -17.36 -7.77 -10.45
CA ALA A 82 -17.89 -8.98 -11.07
C ALA A 82 -17.54 -10.27 -10.29
N SER A 83 -16.80 -10.17 -9.20
CA SER A 83 -16.32 -11.31 -8.41
C SER A 83 -16.75 -11.20 -6.95
N ASP A 84 -17.10 -12.32 -6.32
CA ASP A 84 -17.35 -12.41 -4.88
C ASP A 84 -16.07 -12.53 -4.04
N CYS A 85 -14.92 -12.53 -4.69
CA CYS A 85 -13.64 -12.66 -4.02
C CYS A 85 -13.29 -11.38 -3.21
N ARG A 86 -12.41 -11.58 -2.23
CA ARG A 86 -11.75 -10.47 -1.54
C ARG A 86 -10.45 -10.15 -2.25
N PHE A 87 -10.19 -8.86 -2.42
CA PHE A 87 -9.00 -8.35 -3.08
C PHE A 87 -8.13 -7.56 -2.11
N TYR A 88 -6.85 -7.70 -2.26
CA TYR A 88 -5.87 -6.93 -1.53
C TYR A 88 -4.90 -6.29 -2.51
N PHE A 89 -4.93 -4.96 -2.58
CA PHE A 89 -4.06 -4.17 -3.44
C PHE A 89 -2.85 -3.69 -2.64
N VAL A 90 -1.69 -4.14 -3.05
CA VAL A 90 -0.40 -3.71 -2.51
C VAL A 90 0.26 -2.79 -3.51
N GLN A 91 0.63 -1.60 -3.08
CA GLN A 91 1.11 -0.54 -3.94
C GLN A 91 2.46 -0.03 -3.44
N ASP A 92 3.29 0.48 -4.33
CA ASP A 92 4.44 1.31 -3.95
C ASP A 92 3.96 2.57 -3.23
N GLY A 93 4.82 3.20 -2.43
CA GLY A 93 4.50 4.35 -1.59
C GLY A 93 4.02 5.62 -2.33
N ASP A 94 3.64 5.51 -3.61
CA ASP A 94 3.04 6.59 -4.38
C ASP A 94 1.68 7.01 -3.79
N ALA A 95 1.63 8.24 -3.30
CA ALA A 95 0.44 8.78 -2.67
C ALA A 95 -0.73 8.96 -3.66
N GLY A 96 -0.46 9.24 -4.93
CA GLY A 96 -1.47 9.41 -5.98
C GLY A 96 -2.20 8.10 -6.26
N LEU A 97 -1.45 7.00 -6.37
CA LEU A 97 -2.00 5.68 -6.67
C LEU A 97 -2.93 5.19 -5.55
N SER A 98 -2.54 5.31 -4.29
CA SER A 98 -3.38 4.90 -3.17
C SER A 98 -4.65 5.73 -3.05
N LYS A 99 -4.59 7.03 -3.32
CA LYS A 99 -5.78 7.90 -3.37
C LYS A 99 -6.73 7.49 -4.51
N ALA A 100 -6.19 7.22 -5.69
CA ALA A 100 -6.98 6.78 -6.84
C ALA A 100 -7.74 5.48 -6.53
N PHE A 101 -7.09 4.51 -5.89
CA PHE A 101 -7.75 3.27 -5.48
C PHE A 101 -8.81 3.48 -4.41
N LEU A 102 -8.53 4.26 -3.37
CA LEU A 102 -9.51 4.55 -2.33
C LEU A 102 -10.73 5.31 -2.90
N ALA A 103 -10.53 6.18 -3.90
CA ALA A 103 -11.62 6.87 -4.58
C ALA A 103 -12.43 5.95 -5.52
N ALA A 104 -11.78 4.96 -6.13
CA ALA A 104 -12.44 4.06 -7.08
C ALA A 104 -13.23 2.93 -6.41
N PHE A 105 -12.87 2.50 -5.20
CA PHE A 105 -13.41 1.32 -4.53
C PHE A 105 -14.23 1.56 -3.24
N PRO A 106 -14.90 2.70 -3.00
CA PRO A 106 -15.59 2.93 -1.73
C PRO A 106 -16.60 1.84 -1.37
N PRO A 107 -17.48 1.37 -2.27
CA PRO A 107 -18.45 0.33 -1.92
C PRO A 107 -17.79 -0.99 -1.55
N GLU A 108 -16.73 -1.38 -2.27
CA GLU A 108 -16.01 -2.62 -2.03
C GLU A 108 -15.18 -2.57 -0.74
N VAL A 109 -14.63 -1.40 -0.42
CA VAL A 109 -13.94 -1.13 0.85
C VAL A 109 -14.94 -1.18 2.01
N GLN A 110 -16.09 -0.51 1.88
CA GLN A 110 -17.17 -0.55 2.89
C GLN A 110 -17.69 -1.97 3.15
N ALA A 111 -17.83 -2.75 2.08
CA ALA A 111 -18.24 -4.15 2.17
C ALA A 111 -17.14 -5.09 2.71
N GLY A 112 -15.93 -4.59 3.01
CA GLY A 112 -14.79 -5.38 3.45
C GLY A 112 -14.24 -6.34 2.38
N ARG A 113 -14.55 -6.09 1.10
CA ARG A 113 -14.09 -6.91 -0.03
C ARG A 113 -12.77 -6.44 -0.62
N VAL A 114 -12.43 -5.17 -0.40
CA VAL A 114 -11.16 -4.57 -0.87
C VAL A 114 -10.39 -4.00 0.31
N ASP A 115 -9.13 -4.38 0.40
CA ASP A 115 -8.14 -3.75 1.26
C ASP A 115 -7.02 -3.15 0.41
N VAL A 116 -6.45 -2.04 0.86
CA VAL A 116 -5.38 -1.31 0.18
C VAL A 116 -4.25 -1.05 1.16
N ALA A 117 -3.04 -1.36 0.77
CA ALA A 117 -1.84 -1.01 1.52
C ALA A 117 -0.77 -0.41 0.61
N THR A 118 0.05 0.45 1.18
CA THR A 118 1.29 0.89 0.56
C THR A 118 2.49 0.25 1.23
N VAL A 119 3.50 -0.04 0.44
CA VAL A 119 4.76 -0.62 0.89
C VAL A 119 5.91 0.29 0.47
N GLY A 120 6.70 0.69 1.44
CA GLY A 120 7.97 1.37 1.22
C GLY A 120 9.13 0.50 1.70
N PHE A 121 10.29 0.63 1.09
CA PHE A 121 11.54 0.02 1.55
C PHE A 121 12.72 0.83 1.05
N ASP A 122 13.88 0.67 1.71
CA ASP A 122 15.08 1.37 1.29
C ASP A 122 15.66 0.75 0.01
N LYS A 123 15.62 1.53 -1.08
CA LYS A 123 16.12 1.13 -2.40
C LYS A 123 17.63 1.35 -2.57
N TYR A 124 18.23 2.18 -1.72
CA TYR A 124 19.61 2.67 -1.88
C TYR A 124 20.65 1.93 -1.01
N GLU A 125 20.18 1.01 -0.16
CA GLU A 125 21.08 0.24 0.67
C GLU A 125 22.04 -0.62 -0.16
N ILE A 126 23.30 -0.60 0.22
CA ILE A 126 24.35 -1.40 -0.41
C ILE A 126 24.19 -2.90 -0.07
N ASN A 127 24.72 -3.75 -0.93
CA ASN A 127 24.54 -5.22 -0.81
C ASN A 127 24.97 -5.78 0.53
N ASP A 128 26.10 -5.31 1.09
CA ASP A 128 26.62 -5.82 2.38
C ASP A 128 25.65 -5.52 3.53
N VAL A 129 25.04 -4.31 3.53
CA VAL A 129 24.03 -3.93 4.51
C VAL A 129 22.76 -4.77 4.32
N ARG A 130 22.33 -5.00 3.08
CA ARG A 130 21.18 -5.88 2.78
C ARG A 130 21.40 -7.30 3.26
N GLU A 131 22.60 -7.83 3.12
CA GLU A 131 22.95 -9.17 3.62
C GLU A 131 22.97 -9.25 5.13
N ALA A 132 23.55 -8.25 5.80
CA ALA A 132 23.57 -8.15 7.25
C ALA A 132 22.13 -8.04 7.83
N LEU A 133 21.29 -7.23 7.24
CA LEU A 133 19.87 -7.07 7.60
C LEU A 133 19.08 -8.37 7.40
N TRP A 134 19.29 -9.05 6.30
CA TRP A 134 18.67 -10.35 6.04
C TRP A 134 19.11 -11.40 7.05
N ALA A 135 20.41 -11.47 7.35
CA ALA A 135 20.94 -12.38 8.35
C ALA A 135 20.38 -12.08 9.75
N LYS A 136 20.24 -10.79 10.09
CA LYS A 136 19.57 -10.33 11.31
C LYS A 136 18.10 -10.76 11.31
N GLY A 137 17.34 -10.46 10.26
CA GLY A 137 15.93 -10.81 10.17
C GLY A 137 15.66 -12.31 10.31
N ARG A 138 16.52 -13.15 9.74
CA ARG A 138 16.44 -14.61 9.93
C ARG A 138 16.76 -15.05 11.36
N ARG A 139 17.69 -14.38 12.04
CA ARG A 139 18.01 -14.64 13.45
C ARG A 139 16.83 -14.26 14.34
N ASP A 140 16.30 -13.06 14.14
CA ASP A 140 15.19 -12.54 14.92
C ASP A 140 13.95 -13.44 14.73
N LEU A 141 13.64 -13.84 13.51
CA LEU A 141 12.55 -14.78 13.22
C LEU A 141 12.72 -16.13 13.94
N ARG A 142 13.94 -16.70 13.95
CA ARG A 142 14.20 -17.96 14.66
C ARG A 142 14.01 -17.81 16.16
N ASN A 143 14.50 -16.72 16.72
CA ASN A 143 14.38 -16.43 18.14
C ASN A 143 12.91 -16.26 18.55
N ASP A 144 12.15 -15.49 17.78
CA ASP A 144 10.73 -15.23 18.03
C ASP A 144 9.90 -16.52 17.94
N LEU A 145 10.22 -17.39 17.00
CA LEU A 145 9.54 -18.69 16.83
C LEU A 145 10.10 -19.82 17.71
N GLY A 146 11.22 -19.61 18.40
CA GLY A 146 11.89 -20.63 19.19
C GLY A 146 12.44 -21.80 18.36
N LEU A 147 12.82 -21.56 17.10
CA LEU A 147 13.21 -22.60 16.15
C LEU A 147 14.71 -22.57 15.83
N THR A 148 15.28 -23.73 15.60
CA THR A 148 16.62 -23.87 15.02
C THR A 148 16.60 -23.55 13.51
N ALA A 149 17.78 -23.32 12.92
CA ALA A 149 17.87 -23.06 11.48
C ALA A 149 17.33 -24.23 10.63
N HIS A 150 17.56 -25.46 11.07
CA HIS A 150 17.08 -26.67 10.40
C HIS A 150 15.55 -26.78 10.49
N GLN A 151 14.99 -26.60 11.69
CA GLN A 151 13.54 -26.63 11.89
C GLN A 151 12.83 -25.56 11.05
N LEU A 152 13.35 -24.34 11.01
CA LEU A 152 12.79 -23.26 10.18
C LEU A 152 12.81 -23.62 8.70
N HIS A 153 13.87 -24.30 8.21
CA HIS A 153 13.98 -24.71 6.83
C HIS A 153 13.01 -25.85 6.46
N CYS A 154 12.73 -26.73 7.40
CA CYS A 154 11.87 -27.89 7.20
C CYS A 154 10.37 -27.61 7.45
N LEU A 155 10.02 -26.43 7.94
CA LEU A 155 8.62 -26.08 8.18
C LEU A 155 7.83 -26.04 6.88
N PRO A 156 6.67 -26.71 6.81
CA PRO A 156 5.74 -26.54 5.70
C PRO A 156 5.32 -25.07 5.58
N GLU A 157 5.20 -24.56 4.36
CA GLU A 157 4.90 -23.14 4.09
C GLU A 157 3.64 -22.66 4.83
N LYS A 158 2.59 -23.46 4.87
CA LYS A 158 1.37 -23.13 5.59
C LYS A 158 1.62 -22.90 7.07
N VAL A 159 2.32 -23.83 7.74
CA VAL A 159 2.64 -23.72 9.17
C VAL A 159 3.56 -22.52 9.42
N PHE A 160 4.55 -22.32 8.59
CA PHE A 160 5.45 -21.17 8.65
C PHE A 160 4.68 -19.84 8.58
N ASN A 161 3.74 -19.72 7.66
CA ASN A 161 2.92 -18.53 7.50
C ASN A 161 1.99 -18.29 8.72
N GLU A 162 1.42 -19.34 9.29
CA GLU A 162 0.58 -19.27 10.50
C GLU A 162 1.38 -18.83 11.73
N GLU A 163 2.63 -19.32 11.89
CA GLU A 163 3.51 -18.91 12.99
C GLU A 163 3.91 -17.43 12.84
N ILE A 164 4.28 -16.99 11.65
CA ILE A 164 4.56 -15.57 11.40
C ILE A 164 3.33 -14.72 11.71
N ASP A 165 2.16 -15.10 11.22
CA ASP A 165 0.94 -14.33 11.45
C ASP A 165 0.64 -14.20 12.94
N ARG A 166 0.83 -15.25 13.76
CA ARG A 166 0.72 -15.19 15.23
C ARG A 166 1.70 -14.21 15.86
N GLU A 167 2.95 -14.22 15.42
CA GLU A 167 3.96 -13.30 15.96
C GLU A 167 3.67 -11.84 15.56
N ILE A 168 3.21 -11.62 14.34
CA ILE A 168 2.79 -10.29 13.89
C ILE A 168 1.56 -9.80 14.68
N VAL A 169 0.60 -10.67 15.01
CA VAL A 169 -0.53 -10.30 15.89
C VAL A 169 -0.03 -9.74 17.22
N LYS A 170 0.92 -10.41 17.90
CA LYS A 170 1.49 -9.92 19.17
C LYS A 170 2.07 -8.51 19.02
N ARG A 171 2.81 -8.27 17.93
CA ARG A 171 3.42 -6.96 17.66
C ARG A 171 2.37 -5.90 17.32
N LEU A 172 1.31 -6.25 16.59
CA LEU A 172 0.22 -5.35 16.27
C LEU A 172 -0.59 -4.91 17.49
N MET A 173 -0.70 -5.74 18.52
CA MET A 173 -1.39 -5.39 19.78
C MET A 173 -0.70 -4.24 20.53
N SER A 174 0.63 -4.14 20.43
CA SER A 174 1.42 -3.06 21.03
C SER A 174 1.70 -1.90 20.07
N HIS A 175 1.35 -2.05 18.81
CA HIS A 175 1.64 -1.06 17.78
C HIS A 175 0.61 0.06 17.78
N ARG A 176 1.08 1.33 17.73
CA ARG A 176 0.20 2.48 17.67
C ARG A 176 -0.62 2.48 16.39
N MET A 177 -1.94 2.56 16.54
CA MET A 177 -2.85 2.61 15.40
C MET A 177 -2.65 3.88 14.57
N GLY A 178 -2.79 3.72 13.25
CA GLY A 178 -2.63 4.85 12.31
C GLY A 178 -1.18 5.20 11.99
N THR A 179 -0.21 4.45 12.51
CA THR A 179 1.20 4.59 12.10
C THR A 179 1.60 3.44 11.17
N PRO A 180 2.53 3.67 10.22
CA PRO A 180 3.05 2.61 9.39
C PRO A 180 3.73 1.51 10.21
N PHE A 181 3.52 0.26 9.82
CA PHE A 181 4.10 -0.90 10.49
C PHE A 181 5.44 -1.25 9.85
N ILE A 182 6.50 -1.28 10.67
CA ILE A 182 7.82 -1.72 10.21
C ILE A 182 7.87 -3.24 10.30
N TRP A 183 8.10 -3.88 9.14
CA TRP A 183 8.22 -5.34 9.09
C TRP A 183 9.48 -5.82 9.82
N PRO A 184 9.38 -6.69 10.81
CA PRO A 184 10.51 -7.03 11.67
C PRO A 184 11.53 -7.95 11.01
N TYR A 185 11.13 -8.74 10.03
CA TYR A 185 11.97 -9.76 9.40
C TYR A 185 12.48 -9.28 8.05
N HIS A 186 13.58 -8.54 8.08
CA HIS A 186 14.14 -7.93 6.87
C HIS A 186 14.50 -8.96 5.80
N SER A 187 14.23 -8.63 4.54
CA SER A 187 14.63 -9.39 3.37
C SER A 187 15.68 -8.63 2.56
N LYS A 188 16.43 -9.34 1.71
CA LYS A 188 17.40 -8.69 0.81
C LYS A 188 16.73 -7.79 -0.24
N SER A 189 15.55 -8.19 -0.71
CA SER A 189 14.81 -7.46 -1.74
C SER A 189 14.09 -6.23 -1.21
N GLU A 190 13.64 -6.26 0.06
CA GLU A 190 12.88 -5.20 0.70
C GLU A 190 13.47 -4.89 2.08
N PRO A 191 14.68 -4.27 2.14
CA PRO A 191 15.27 -3.86 3.42
C PRO A 191 14.43 -2.75 4.04
N PHE A 192 14.29 -2.76 5.36
CA PHE A 192 13.48 -1.78 6.12
C PHE A 192 12.05 -1.61 5.59
N ARG A 193 11.42 -2.73 5.20
CA ARG A 193 10.06 -2.70 4.67
C ARG A 193 9.08 -2.06 5.66
N VAL A 194 8.39 -1.02 5.20
CA VAL A 194 7.37 -0.28 5.94
C VAL A 194 6.02 -0.50 5.24
N ILE A 195 5.01 -0.86 6.00
CA ILE A 195 3.67 -1.18 5.49
C ILE A 195 2.68 -0.21 6.11
N ASP A 196 1.91 0.47 5.28
CA ASP A 196 0.83 1.34 5.71
C ASP A 196 -0.50 0.84 5.12
N LEU A 197 -1.34 0.27 5.97
CA LEU A 197 -2.66 -0.21 5.59
C LEU A 197 -3.61 0.99 5.49
N LYS A 198 -3.99 1.33 4.27
CA LYS A 198 -4.84 2.49 3.94
C LYS A 198 -6.32 2.28 4.26
N THR A 199 -6.76 1.02 4.37
CA THR A 199 -8.11 0.67 4.80
C THR A 199 -8.17 0.42 6.30
N ASP A 200 -9.38 0.55 6.90
CA ASP A 200 -9.51 0.60 8.36
C ASP A 200 -9.09 -0.69 9.07
N ARG A 201 -8.01 -0.61 9.85
CA ARG A 201 -7.52 -1.71 10.69
C ARG A 201 -8.45 -2.08 11.85
N LEU A 202 -9.27 -1.13 12.32
CA LEU A 202 -10.15 -1.35 13.49
C LEU A 202 -11.27 -2.34 13.20
N GLU A 203 -11.67 -2.46 11.94
CA GLU A 203 -12.71 -3.38 11.52
C GLU A 203 -12.17 -4.75 11.10
N LEU A 204 -10.84 -4.89 11.05
CA LEU A 204 -10.18 -6.15 10.74
C LEU A 204 -9.85 -6.91 12.02
N SER A 205 -10.03 -8.23 12.00
CA SER A 205 -9.47 -9.05 13.08
C SER A 205 -7.95 -8.94 13.10
N PRO A 206 -7.30 -9.07 14.28
CA PRO A 206 -5.84 -9.03 14.37
C PRO A 206 -5.15 -10.04 13.45
N GLU A 207 -5.73 -11.23 13.29
CA GLU A 207 -5.20 -12.30 12.43
C GLU A 207 -5.27 -11.91 10.95
N ARG A 208 -6.41 -11.31 10.53
CA ARG A 208 -6.54 -10.80 9.16
C ARG A 208 -5.56 -9.66 8.91
N CYS A 209 -5.42 -8.76 9.87
CA CYS A 209 -4.45 -7.66 9.78
C CYS A 209 -3.02 -8.18 9.63
N ALA A 210 -2.61 -9.16 10.47
CA ALA A 210 -1.29 -9.79 10.40
C ALA A 210 -1.05 -10.46 9.03
N ARG A 211 -2.04 -11.19 8.53
CA ARG A 211 -1.98 -11.81 7.21
C ARG A 211 -1.81 -10.77 6.09
N LEU A 212 -2.56 -9.65 6.13
CA LEU A 212 -2.41 -8.57 5.16
C LEU A 212 -1.01 -7.94 5.25
N MET A 213 -0.47 -7.72 6.45
CA MET A 213 0.89 -7.22 6.66
C MET A 213 1.95 -8.17 6.10
N ARG A 214 1.78 -9.49 6.27
CA ARG A 214 2.69 -10.49 5.69
C ARG A 214 2.66 -10.48 4.17
N LEU A 215 1.47 -10.38 3.57
CA LEU A 215 1.26 -10.36 2.12
C LEU A 215 1.65 -9.03 1.46
N ALA A 216 1.86 -7.96 2.24
CA ALA A 216 2.24 -6.65 1.75
C ALA A 216 3.70 -6.64 1.28
N THR A 217 3.95 -7.01 0.03
CA THR A 217 5.27 -7.07 -0.61
C THR A 217 5.16 -6.70 -2.09
N LEU A 218 6.15 -6.01 -2.62
CA LEU A 218 6.27 -5.66 -4.04
C LEU A 218 7.12 -6.68 -4.82
N ARG A 219 7.70 -7.67 -4.14
CA ARG A 219 8.62 -8.65 -4.72
C ARG A 219 8.07 -9.35 -5.97
N SER A 220 6.79 -9.69 -5.97
CA SER A 220 6.16 -10.36 -7.13
C SER A 220 6.12 -9.45 -8.36
N VAL A 221 5.84 -8.16 -8.14
CA VAL A 221 5.79 -7.14 -9.19
C VAL A 221 7.18 -6.89 -9.75
N ASP A 222 8.17 -6.71 -8.87
CA ASP A 222 9.57 -6.51 -9.26
C ASP A 222 10.11 -7.72 -10.05
N SER A 223 9.79 -8.94 -9.61
CA SER A 223 10.16 -10.17 -10.32
C SER A 223 9.52 -10.27 -11.71
N TYR A 224 8.26 -9.85 -11.84
CA TYR A 224 7.56 -9.82 -13.11
C TYR A 224 8.20 -8.82 -14.08
N PHE A 225 8.45 -7.59 -13.66
CA PHE A 225 9.11 -6.59 -14.49
C PHE A 225 10.55 -6.96 -14.83
N HIS A 226 11.27 -7.61 -13.92
CA HIS A 226 12.61 -8.13 -14.22
C HIS A 226 12.56 -9.16 -15.36
N LYS A 227 11.63 -10.10 -15.32
CA LYS A 227 11.45 -11.10 -16.39
C LYS A 227 11.12 -10.46 -17.73
N ILE A 228 10.25 -9.45 -17.77
CA ILE A 228 9.94 -8.73 -19.00
C ILE A 228 11.20 -8.09 -19.56
N ARG A 229 11.95 -7.32 -18.76
CA ARG A 229 13.16 -6.63 -19.20
C ARG A 229 14.27 -7.58 -19.66
N SER A 230 14.34 -8.79 -19.12
CA SER A 230 15.34 -9.79 -19.47
C SER A 230 15.02 -10.55 -20.78
N ASN A 231 13.78 -10.44 -21.27
CA ASN A 231 13.31 -11.12 -22.47
C ASN A 231 13.11 -10.16 -23.67
N VAL A 232 13.49 -8.90 -23.53
CA VAL A 232 13.54 -7.88 -24.57
C VAL A 232 15.00 -7.58 -24.93
#